data_6c5adfa3db7d68a38a99569a5be8a08a
#
_entry.id   6c5adfa3db7d68a38a99569a5be8a08a
#
_cell.length_a   1.000
_cell.length_b   1.000
_cell.length_c   1.000
_cell.angle_alpha   90.00
_cell.angle_beta   90.00
_cell.angle_gamma   90.00
#
_symmetry.space_group_name_H-M   'P 1'
#
loop_
_entity.id
_entity.type
_entity.pdbx_description
1 polymer ?
#
loop_
_entity_poly.entity_id
_entity_poly.type
_entity_poly.pdbx_seq_one_letter_code
_entity_poly.pdbx_strand_id
1 'polypeptide(L)'
;MMRSLLLAAVAMAAVIPLAHADDYASGAIKSMDTAKGEVLTDAKGMTLYTFDKDAGGTSNCYDACAQKWPPLAAAADAAVDGKYTLVERKDGSKQWAYDGKPLYLWQNDKKPGDVTGDGVGGVWHIAKE
;
A
#
# COMPACT_ATOMS: atom_id res chain seq x y z
N MET A 1 47.83 39.86 12.79
CA MET A 1 47.06 39.47 12.87
C MET A 1 46.44 38.61 12.28
N MET A 2 46.22 37.88 12.21
CA MET A 2 45.60 37.03 11.61
C MET A 2 44.44 36.70 11.68
N ARG A 3 43.88 36.30 11.10
CA ARG A 3 42.71 35.95 11.05
C ARG A 3 42.29 34.84 10.81
N SER A 4 41.66 34.19 11.07
CA SER A 4 41.18 33.12 11.02
C SER A 4 40.15 32.91 10.30
N LEU A 5 40.11 32.30 9.61
CA LEU A 5 39.19 32.02 8.86
C LEU A 5 38.42 31.03 9.08
N LEU A 6 37.58 30.83 9.18
CA LEU A 6 36.73 29.93 9.42
C LEU A 6 36.08 29.43 8.50
N LEU A 7 36.10 28.54 8.16
CA LEU A 7 35.46 27.97 7.33
C LEU A 7 34.37 27.33 7.65
N ALA A 8 33.49 27.47 7.42
CA ALA A 8 32.34 26.95 7.65
C ALA A 8 32.12 25.82 6.87
N ALA A 9 32.23 24.86 7.33
CA ALA A 9 32.00 23.74 6.61
C ALA A 9 30.60 23.55 6.50
N VAL A 10 30.07 23.67 5.48
CA VAL A 10 28.80 23.47 5.35
C VAL A 10 28.48 22.12 5.15
N ALA A 11 27.99 21.55 5.97
CA ALA A 11 27.61 20.27 5.83
C ALA A 11 26.38 20.18 5.09
N MET A 12 26.44 19.84 3.95
CA MET A 12 25.40 19.74 3.27
C MET A 12 24.72 18.58 3.55
N ALA A 13 23.83 18.49 4.12
CA ALA A 13 23.07 17.40 4.36
C ALA A 13 22.57 16.91 3.10
N ALA A 14 23.03 15.90 2.72
CA ALA A 14 22.58 15.35 1.55
C ALA A 14 21.21 14.91 1.76
N VAL A 15 20.36 15.38 1.08
CA VAL A 15 19.08 14.96 1.17
C VAL A 15 19.00 13.77 0.33
N ILE A 16 18.98 12.69 0.90
CA ILE A 16 18.79 11.53 0.19
C ILE A 16 17.36 11.38 0.04
N PRO A 17 16.86 11.35 -1.11
CA PRO A 17 15.46 11.14 -1.27
C PRO A 17 15.24 9.75 -0.87
N LEU A 18 14.74 9.57 0.24
CA LEU A 18 14.35 8.34 0.63
C LEU A 18 13.28 7.91 -0.25
N ALA A 19 13.30 6.71 -0.62
CA ALA A 19 12.19 6.11 -1.25
C ALA A 19 11.03 6.53 -0.41
N HIS A 20 10.08 7.13 -1.00
CA HIS A 20 9.02 7.68 -0.28
C HIS A 20 8.18 6.62 0.30
N ALA A 21 8.23 6.46 1.57
CA ALA A 21 7.27 5.66 2.25
C ALA A 21 6.29 6.63 2.83
N ASP A 22 5.31 6.97 2.06
CA ASP A 22 4.22 7.75 2.59
C ASP A 22 3.29 6.85 3.37
N ASP A 23 2.70 7.36 4.43
CA ASP A 23 1.77 6.63 5.26
C ASP A 23 0.37 7.19 5.05
N TYR A 24 -0.59 6.29 4.91
CA TYR A 24 -2.00 6.64 4.76
C TYR A 24 -2.81 5.83 5.76
N ALA A 25 -4.02 6.26 6.04
CA ALA A 25 -4.94 5.52 6.91
C ALA A 25 -4.28 5.20 8.25
N SER A 26 -3.62 6.18 8.84
CA SER A 26 -2.92 6.06 10.12
C SER A 26 -1.85 4.98 10.13
N GLY A 27 -1.22 4.76 9.00
CA GLY A 27 -0.13 3.78 8.87
C GLY A 27 -0.56 2.40 8.45
N ALA A 28 -1.85 2.18 8.25
CA ALA A 28 -2.32 0.88 7.77
C ALA A 28 -1.93 0.63 6.33
N ILE A 29 -1.74 1.69 5.56
CA ILE A 29 -1.37 1.63 4.15
C ILE A 29 -0.17 2.54 3.96
N LYS A 30 0.79 2.08 3.18
CA LYS A 30 2.01 2.82 2.90
C LYS A 30 2.30 2.75 1.40
N SER A 31 3.25 3.53 0.94
CA SER A 31 3.74 3.40 -0.42
C SER A 31 5.20 2.97 -0.39
N MET A 32 5.64 2.33 -1.45
CA MET A 32 6.99 1.81 -1.54
C MET A 32 7.42 1.73 -3.00
N ASP A 33 8.68 2.03 -3.27
CA ASP A 33 9.23 1.84 -4.60
C ASP A 33 9.59 0.38 -4.82
N THR A 34 9.20 -0.15 -5.96
CA THR A 34 9.48 -1.53 -6.34
C THR A 34 9.97 -1.58 -7.78
N ALA A 35 10.27 -2.78 -8.26
CA ALA A 35 10.63 -2.98 -9.66
C ALA A 35 9.51 -2.55 -10.61
N LYS A 36 8.27 -2.49 -10.12
CA LYS A 36 7.12 -2.06 -10.90
C LYS A 36 6.75 -0.60 -10.63
N GLY A 37 7.64 0.18 -10.03
CA GLY A 37 7.38 1.55 -9.65
C GLY A 37 6.84 1.66 -8.25
N GLU A 38 6.30 2.82 -7.91
CA GLU A 38 5.75 3.03 -6.58
C GLU A 38 4.41 2.33 -6.45
N VAL A 39 4.25 1.54 -5.40
CA VAL A 39 3.04 0.76 -5.18
C VAL A 39 2.51 1.02 -3.78
N LEU A 40 1.24 0.72 -3.57
CA LEU A 40 0.67 0.73 -2.23
C LEU A 40 0.99 -0.57 -1.54
N THR A 41 1.24 -0.49 -0.24
CA THR A 41 1.55 -1.66 0.59
C THR A 41 0.76 -1.61 1.88
N ASP A 42 0.74 -2.74 2.60
CA ASP A 42 0.22 -2.74 3.96
C ASP A 42 1.29 -2.19 4.91
N ALA A 43 1.00 -2.21 6.21
CA ALA A 43 1.92 -1.68 7.21
C ALA A 43 3.25 -2.42 7.26
N LYS A 44 3.29 -3.65 6.76
CA LYS A 44 4.49 -4.47 6.77
C LYS A 44 5.26 -4.37 5.46
N GLY A 45 4.80 -3.57 4.52
CA GLY A 45 5.45 -3.39 3.24
C GLY A 45 5.04 -4.39 2.17
N MET A 46 4.00 -5.19 2.43
CA MET A 46 3.54 -6.16 1.44
C MET A 46 2.67 -5.47 0.41
N THR A 47 2.91 -5.76 -0.87
CA THR A 47 2.23 -5.10 -1.99
C THR A 47 0.73 -5.36 -1.95
N LEU A 48 -0.04 -4.33 -2.25
CA LEU A 48 -1.49 -4.42 -2.33
C LEU A 48 -1.94 -4.50 -3.77
N TYR A 49 -3.09 -5.14 -3.98
CA TYR A 49 -3.65 -5.41 -5.30
C TYR A 49 -5.12 -5.06 -5.37
N THR A 50 -5.60 -4.82 -6.57
CA THR A 50 -7.03 -4.62 -6.85
C THR A 50 -7.51 -5.70 -7.79
N PHE A 51 -8.82 -5.93 -7.80
CA PHE A 51 -9.46 -7.01 -8.54
C PHE A 51 -10.48 -6.43 -9.51
N ASP A 52 -10.32 -6.71 -10.78
CA ASP A 52 -11.19 -6.14 -11.82
C ASP A 52 -12.65 -6.53 -11.68
N LYS A 53 -12.93 -7.64 -11.02
CA LYS A 53 -14.32 -8.09 -10.88
C LYS A 53 -15.03 -7.47 -9.68
N ASP A 54 -14.35 -6.63 -8.92
CA ASP A 54 -15.00 -5.90 -7.84
C ASP A 54 -15.78 -4.73 -8.42
N ALA A 55 -16.91 -4.44 -7.80
CA ALA A 55 -17.68 -3.25 -8.11
C ALA A 55 -17.25 -2.15 -7.16
N GLY A 56 -17.52 -0.90 -7.49
CA GLY A 56 -17.14 0.21 -6.62
C GLY A 56 -17.67 0.04 -5.22
N GLY A 57 -16.78 -0.06 -4.27
CA GLY A 57 -17.15 -0.20 -2.87
C GLY A 57 -17.63 -1.59 -2.46
N THR A 58 -17.54 -2.58 -3.33
CA THR A 58 -18.01 -3.93 -3.01
C THR A 58 -16.98 -4.95 -3.44
N SER A 59 -16.63 -5.84 -2.52
CA SER A 59 -15.69 -6.92 -2.81
C SER A 59 -16.46 -8.13 -3.37
N ASN A 60 -15.90 -8.74 -4.39
CA ASN A 60 -16.42 -9.98 -4.98
C ASN A 60 -15.42 -11.13 -4.83
N CYS A 61 -14.46 -11.02 -3.92
CA CYS A 61 -13.48 -12.05 -3.67
C CYS A 61 -13.72 -12.67 -2.29
N TYR A 62 -14.26 -13.88 -2.27
CA TYR A 62 -14.62 -14.61 -1.05
C TYR A 62 -14.16 -16.06 -1.17
N ASP A 63 -14.20 -16.81 -0.07
CA ASP A 63 -13.90 -18.24 -0.05
C ASP A 63 -12.51 -18.54 -0.63
N ALA A 64 -12.41 -19.38 -1.63
CA ALA A 64 -11.12 -19.76 -2.20
C ALA A 64 -10.37 -18.53 -2.74
N CYS A 65 -11.09 -17.56 -3.30
CA CYS A 65 -10.47 -16.33 -3.78
C CYS A 65 -9.81 -15.59 -2.62
N ALA A 66 -10.49 -15.45 -1.50
CA ALA A 66 -9.95 -14.73 -0.36
C ALA A 66 -8.81 -15.48 0.34
N GLN A 67 -8.71 -16.79 0.13
CA GLN A 67 -7.57 -17.53 0.65
C GLN A 67 -6.30 -17.21 -0.13
N LYS A 68 -6.43 -17.05 -1.44
CA LYS A 68 -5.28 -16.70 -2.30
C LYS A 68 -5.00 -15.21 -2.24
N TRP A 69 -6.05 -14.41 -2.12
CA TRP A 69 -5.97 -12.95 -2.12
C TRP A 69 -6.63 -12.42 -0.85
N PRO A 70 -5.93 -12.49 0.28
CA PRO A 70 -6.52 -12.03 1.54
C PRO A 70 -6.87 -10.56 1.46
N PRO A 71 -8.07 -10.18 1.93
CA PRO A 71 -8.43 -8.77 1.95
C PRO A 71 -7.56 -8.02 2.95
N LEU A 72 -7.26 -6.78 2.66
CA LEU A 72 -6.57 -5.93 3.62
C LEU A 72 -7.56 -5.54 4.71
N ALA A 73 -7.47 -6.21 5.84
CA ALA A 73 -8.42 -6.01 6.92
C ALA A 73 -8.23 -4.65 7.57
N ALA A 74 -9.32 -4.03 7.95
CA ALA A 74 -9.33 -2.78 8.69
C ALA A 74 -9.89 -3.03 10.08
N ALA A 75 -9.40 -2.27 11.06
CA ALA A 75 -9.93 -2.35 12.41
C ALA A 75 -11.39 -1.89 12.42
N ALA A 76 -12.16 -2.38 13.38
CA ALA A 76 -13.59 -2.03 13.45
C ALA A 76 -13.78 -0.53 13.63
N ASP A 77 -12.83 0.15 14.27
CA ASP A 77 -12.93 1.58 14.51
C ASP A 77 -12.06 2.38 13.54
N ALA A 78 -11.61 1.79 12.46
CA ALA A 78 -10.78 2.50 11.50
C ALA A 78 -11.57 3.67 10.90
N ALA A 79 -10.86 4.78 10.65
CA ALA A 79 -11.47 5.97 10.08
C ALA A 79 -11.01 6.14 8.63
N VAL A 80 -11.91 6.58 7.78
CA VAL A 80 -11.57 6.85 6.39
C VAL A 80 -10.53 7.98 6.33
N ASP A 81 -9.73 7.97 5.28
CA ASP A 81 -8.66 8.95 5.11
C ASP A 81 -8.61 9.30 3.62
N GLY A 82 -9.32 10.34 3.22
CA GLY A 82 -9.36 10.79 1.83
C GLY A 82 -9.91 9.70 0.92
N LYS A 83 -9.10 9.24 -0.02
CA LYS A 83 -9.51 8.18 -0.93
C LYS A 83 -9.39 6.79 -0.32
N TYR A 84 -8.87 6.68 0.90
CA TYR A 84 -8.77 5.41 1.61
C TYR A 84 -10.03 5.22 2.43
N THR A 85 -10.89 4.32 1.99
CA THR A 85 -12.22 4.13 2.53
C THR A 85 -12.38 2.69 3.00
N LEU A 86 -13.55 2.38 3.55
CA LEU A 86 -13.82 1.06 4.13
C LEU A 86 -14.92 0.38 3.37
N VAL A 87 -14.75 -0.92 3.14
CA VAL A 87 -15.75 -1.76 2.51
C VAL A 87 -16.17 -2.76 3.55
N GLU A 88 -17.49 -2.94 3.73
CA GLU A 88 -17.98 -3.95 4.62
C GLU A 88 -18.13 -5.26 3.86
N ARG A 89 -17.53 -6.30 4.39
CA ARG A 89 -17.61 -7.61 3.78
C ARG A 89 -18.87 -8.34 4.31
N LYS A 90 -19.21 -9.45 3.65
CA LYS A 90 -20.45 -10.17 3.98
C LYS A 90 -20.47 -10.67 5.41
N ASP A 91 -19.33 -10.92 6.02
CA ASP A 91 -19.27 -11.40 7.39
C ASP A 91 -19.24 -10.26 8.41
N GLY A 92 -19.41 -9.02 7.96
CA GLY A 92 -19.39 -7.85 8.83
C GLY A 92 -18.03 -7.27 9.09
N SER A 93 -16.95 -7.93 8.63
CA SER A 93 -15.62 -7.38 8.77
C SER A 93 -15.41 -6.25 7.76
N LYS A 94 -14.39 -5.43 8.00
CA LYS A 94 -14.09 -4.29 7.15
C LYS A 94 -12.79 -4.49 6.42
N GLN A 95 -12.77 -4.01 5.18
CA GLN A 95 -11.60 -4.09 4.31
C GLN A 95 -11.29 -2.70 3.80
N TRP A 96 -10.01 -2.36 3.75
CA TRP A 96 -9.59 -1.10 3.17
C TRP A 96 -9.79 -1.11 1.67
N ALA A 97 -10.11 0.07 1.13
CA ALA A 97 -10.23 0.32 -0.29
C ALA A 97 -9.53 1.62 -0.64
N TYR A 98 -9.01 1.71 -1.85
CA TYR A 98 -8.45 2.94 -2.38
C TYR A 98 -9.26 3.35 -3.59
N ASP A 99 -9.76 4.58 -3.57
CA ASP A 99 -10.54 5.15 -4.68
C ASP A 99 -11.69 4.22 -5.08
N GLY A 100 -12.34 3.64 -4.08
CA GLY A 100 -13.47 2.72 -4.28
C GLY A 100 -13.09 1.29 -4.62
N LYS A 101 -11.80 0.99 -4.72
CA LYS A 101 -11.36 -0.36 -5.10
C LYS A 101 -10.87 -1.12 -3.87
N PRO A 102 -11.54 -2.21 -3.50
CA PRO A 102 -11.08 -3.00 -2.36
C PRO A 102 -9.64 -3.47 -2.56
N LEU A 103 -8.89 -3.49 -1.48
CA LEU A 103 -7.46 -3.81 -1.51
C LEU A 103 -7.21 -5.21 -0.96
N TYR A 104 -6.27 -5.93 -1.57
CA TYR A 104 -5.97 -7.31 -1.25
C TYR A 104 -4.47 -7.53 -1.17
N LEU A 105 -4.08 -8.60 -0.46
CA LEU A 105 -2.73 -9.12 -0.47
C LEU A 105 -2.68 -10.32 -1.42
N TRP A 106 -1.47 -10.78 -1.75
CA TRP A 106 -1.29 -11.97 -2.59
C TRP A 106 -0.48 -13.00 -1.83
N GLN A 107 -1.02 -14.21 -1.73
CA GLN A 107 -0.39 -15.25 -0.90
C GLN A 107 1.02 -15.62 -1.35
N ASN A 108 1.34 -15.44 -2.62
CA ASN A 108 2.64 -15.81 -3.14
C ASN A 108 3.70 -14.72 -2.97
N ASP A 109 3.35 -13.54 -2.51
CA ASP A 109 4.33 -12.53 -2.14
C ASP A 109 4.87 -12.90 -0.76
N LYS A 110 6.18 -13.07 -0.64
CA LYS A 110 6.77 -13.59 0.59
C LYS A 110 7.52 -12.54 1.38
N LYS A 111 7.86 -11.42 0.78
CA LYS A 111 8.60 -10.37 1.46
C LYS A 111 8.27 -9.02 0.89
N PRO A 112 8.53 -7.94 1.62
CA PRO A 112 8.31 -6.59 1.10
C PRO A 112 9.02 -6.39 -0.24
N GLY A 113 8.33 -5.74 -1.15
CA GLY A 113 8.86 -5.50 -2.49
C GLY A 113 8.50 -6.57 -3.51
N ASP A 114 7.98 -7.72 -3.08
CA ASP A 114 7.50 -8.72 -4.02
C ASP A 114 6.26 -8.18 -4.74
N VAL A 115 6.18 -8.42 -6.03
CA VAL A 115 5.06 -7.96 -6.86
C VAL A 115 4.60 -9.07 -7.81
N THR A 116 4.56 -10.30 -7.30
CA THR A 116 4.30 -11.46 -8.14
C THR A 116 2.84 -11.62 -8.53
N GLY A 117 1.95 -10.83 -7.92
CA GLY A 117 0.52 -10.92 -8.23
C GLY A 117 0.06 -10.05 -9.38
N ASP A 118 0.93 -9.18 -9.91
CA ASP A 118 0.52 -8.26 -10.95
C ASP A 118 0.21 -9.01 -12.24
N GLY A 119 -1.00 -8.82 -12.74
CA GLY A 119 -1.42 -9.45 -13.99
C GLY A 119 -1.94 -10.86 -13.85
N VAL A 120 -2.01 -11.42 -12.66
CA VAL A 120 -2.49 -12.79 -12.48
C VAL A 120 -3.92 -12.92 -13.03
N GLY A 121 -4.11 -13.89 -13.89
CA GLY A 121 -5.41 -14.12 -14.51
C GLY A 121 -5.93 -12.97 -15.35
N GLY A 122 -5.13 -11.93 -15.55
CA GLY A 122 -5.54 -10.75 -16.29
C GLY A 122 -6.50 -9.84 -15.53
N VAL A 123 -6.85 -10.18 -14.30
CA VAL A 123 -7.84 -9.44 -13.50
C VAL A 123 -7.29 -8.88 -12.20
N TRP A 124 -6.05 -9.18 -11.85
CA TRP A 124 -5.41 -8.65 -10.65
C TRP A 124 -4.33 -7.67 -11.02
N HIS A 125 -4.30 -6.54 -10.36
CA HIS A 125 -3.36 -5.46 -10.67
C HIS A 125 -2.79 -4.88 -9.39
N ILE A 126 -1.55 -4.41 -9.44
CA ILE A 126 -0.95 -3.72 -8.32
C ILE A 126 -1.74 -2.45 -8.03
N ALA A 127 -2.01 -2.18 -6.76
CA ALA A 127 -2.66 -0.94 -6.36
C ALA A 127 -1.64 0.19 -6.37
N LYS A 128 -1.97 1.27 -7.03
CA LYS A 128 -1.12 2.47 -7.11
C LYS A 128 -1.98 3.71 -6.91
N GLU A 129 -1.39 4.74 -6.34
CA GLU A 129 -2.05 6.04 -6.24
C GLU A 129 -2.22 6.68 -7.59
#